data_b36b9fa449070b830c7fbb38c4b611c2
#
_entry.id   b36b9fa449070b830c7fbb38c4b611c2
#
_cell.length_a   1.000
_cell.length_b   1.000
_cell.length_c   1.000
_cell.angle_alpha   90.00
_cell.angle_beta   90.00
_cell.angle_gamma   90.00
#
_symmetry.space_group_name_H-M   'P 1'
#
loop_
_entity.id
_entity.type
_entity.pdbx_description
1 polymer ?
#
loop_
_entity_poly.entity_id
_entity_poly.type
_entity_poly.pdbx_seq_one_letter_code
_entity_poly.pdbx_strand_id
1 'polypeptide(L)'
;SSGGMRMFRDSDFASLRLIQCLKKAGLPLKEIRDFIRLPNDGQKTIDTRLKILSHQKKLLRKKMEELEDMMGMVEYKIWYYETAKRAGTTKVPAGMDETELPVYLRDAYVHLHAVPGKGRKDL
;
A
#
# COMPACT_ATOMS: atom_id res chain seq x y z
N SER A 1 14.90 30.27 21.45
CA SER A 1 13.83 31.01 22.09
C SER A 1 14.04 31.02 23.56
N SER A 2 14.05 32.18 24.10
CA SER A 2 14.03 32.38 25.54
C SER A 2 12.75 31.78 26.13
N GLY A 3 12.83 31.23 27.31
CA GLY A 3 11.67 30.79 28.06
C GLY A 3 11.07 29.44 27.71
N GLY A 4 11.83 28.55 27.10
CA GLY A 4 11.38 27.19 26.81
C GLY A 4 10.36 27.05 25.69
N MET A 5 10.01 28.11 25.00
CA MET A 5 9.21 28.03 23.78
C MET A 5 10.09 27.73 22.61
N ARG A 6 10.10 26.49 22.15
CA ARG A 6 10.70 26.13 20.88
C ARG A 6 9.86 26.72 19.75
N MET A 7 10.46 27.62 19.03
CA MET A 7 9.95 27.95 17.70
C MET A 7 10.19 26.75 16.78
N PHE A 8 9.12 26.14 16.27
CA PHE A 8 9.24 25.08 15.30
C PHE A 8 9.86 25.62 14.01
N ARG A 9 10.92 24.98 13.58
CA ARG A 9 11.53 25.25 12.27
C ARG A 9 10.69 24.58 11.19
N ASP A 10 10.78 25.06 9.95
CA ASP A 10 10.11 24.44 8.79
C ASP A 10 10.44 22.95 8.66
N SER A 11 11.68 22.55 8.98
CA SER A 11 12.11 21.16 9.01
C SER A 11 11.34 20.30 10.03
N ASP A 12 10.95 20.88 11.17
CA ASP A 12 10.18 20.19 12.21
C ASP A 12 8.75 19.93 11.73
N PHE A 13 8.13 20.87 11.03
CA PHE A 13 6.81 20.69 10.41
C PHE A 13 6.84 19.61 9.33
N ALA A 14 7.88 19.60 8.50
CA ALA A 14 8.04 18.57 7.47
C ALA A 14 8.18 17.17 8.10
N SER A 15 8.93 17.05 9.17
CA SER A 15 9.07 15.80 9.92
C SER A 15 7.75 15.33 10.54
N LEU A 16 6.98 16.25 11.13
CA LEU A 16 5.65 15.93 11.69
C LEU A 16 4.68 15.47 10.60
N ARG A 17 4.69 16.11 9.43
CA ARG A 17 3.87 15.69 8.29
C ARG A 17 4.25 14.30 7.80
N LEU A 18 5.54 14.00 7.72
CA LEU A 18 6.01 12.67 7.35
C LEU A 18 5.48 11.61 8.32
N ILE A 19 5.60 11.85 9.63
CA ILE A 19 5.06 10.95 10.65
C ILE A 19 3.56 10.72 10.46
N GLN A 20 2.79 11.79 10.28
CA GLN A 20 1.35 11.71 10.10
C GLN A 20 0.96 10.94 8.86
N CYS A 21 1.65 11.16 7.74
CA CYS A 21 1.42 10.42 6.49
C CYS A 21 1.68 8.91 6.66
N LEU A 22 2.79 8.55 7.28
CA LEU A 22 3.15 7.16 7.51
C LEU A 22 2.23 6.48 8.51
N LYS A 23 1.79 7.20 9.54
CA LYS A 23 0.79 6.72 10.48
C LYS A 23 -0.55 6.42 9.80
N LYS A 24 -1.02 7.29 8.92
CA LYS A 24 -2.24 7.08 8.13
C LYS A 24 -2.10 5.87 7.21
N ALA A 25 -0.94 5.64 6.65
CA ALA A 25 -0.65 4.48 5.81
C ALA A 25 -0.51 3.18 6.61
N GLY A 26 -0.53 3.25 7.95
CA GLY A 26 -0.37 2.08 8.82
C GLY A 26 1.05 1.53 8.88
N LEU A 27 2.05 2.35 8.59
CA LEU A 27 3.46 1.93 8.65
C LEU A 27 4.01 2.00 10.07
N PRO A 28 5.02 1.14 10.40
CA PRO A 28 5.70 1.19 11.68
C PRO A 28 6.36 2.54 11.91
N LEU A 29 6.09 3.15 13.06
CA LEU A 29 6.60 4.48 13.38
C LEU A 29 7.95 4.49 14.10
N LYS A 30 8.40 3.34 14.61
CA LYS A 30 9.63 3.24 15.39
C LYS A 30 10.85 3.79 14.65
N GLU A 31 11.05 3.38 13.41
CA GLU A 31 12.17 3.82 12.58
C GLU A 31 12.12 5.31 12.28
N ILE A 32 10.92 5.86 12.08
CA ILE A 32 10.76 7.29 11.83
C ILE A 32 11.03 8.10 13.09
N ARG A 33 10.67 7.59 14.26
CA ARG A 33 11.05 8.20 15.54
C ARG A 33 12.55 8.19 15.72
N ASP A 34 13.20 7.08 15.38
CA ASP A 34 14.67 6.96 15.42
C ASP A 34 15.31 7.95 14.43
N PHE A 35 14.76 8.10 13.23
CA PHE A 35 15.21 9.08 12.24
C PHE A 35 15.19 10.52 12.79
N ILE A 36 14.10 10.91 13.46
CA ILE A 36 13.93 12.26 13.98
C ILE A 36 14.87 12.52 15.16
N ARG A 37 15.17 11.48 15.94
CA ARG A 37 16.08 11.57 17.10
C ARG A 37 17.55 11.51 16.72
N LEU A 38 17.89 11.19 15.47
CA LEU A 38 19.28 11.20 15.06
C LEU A 38 19.91 12.57 15.26
N PRO A 39 21.11 12.63 15.82
CA PRO A 39 21.83 13.90 15.96
C PRO A 39 22.02 14.56 14.59
N ASN A 40 21.92 15.88 14.58
CA ASN A 40 22.08 16.66 13.35
C ASN A 40 23.58 16.85 13.00
N ASP A 41 24.35 15.78 13.09
CA ASP A 41 25.80 15.75 12.94
C ASP A 41 26.29 15.58 11.50
N GLY A 42 25.62 16.19 10.54
CA GLY A 42 26.06 16.18 9.14
C GLY A 42 26.17 14.78 8.55
N GLN A 43 27.31 14.48 7.96
CA GLN A 43 27.48 13.27 7.17
C GLN A 43 27.42 11.95 7.93
N LYS A 44 27.70 11.95 9.24
CA LYS A 44 27.70 10.72 10.05
C LYS A 44 26.33 10.03 10.13
N THR A 45 25.26 10.77 9.98
CA THR A 45 23.89 10.25 10.07
C THR A 45 23.17 10.13 8.73
N ILE A 46 23.79 10.60 7.64
CA ILE A 46 23.18 10.59 6.31
C ILE A 46 22.90 9.18 5.85
N ASP A 47 23.84 8.26 5.96
CA ASP A 47 23.66 6.88 5.54
C ASP A 47 22.57 6.18 6.34
N THR A 48 22.52 6.42 7.65
CA THR A 48 21.48 5.87 8.52
C THR A 48 20.10 6.41 8.13
N ARG A 49 20.00 7.71 7.85
CA ARG A 49 18.75 8.34 7.39
C ARG A 49 18.29 7.76 6.06
N LEU A 50 19.21 7.57 5.11
CA LEU A 50 18.91 6.95 3.81
C LEU A 50 18.39 5.51 3.97
N LYS A 51 19.00 4.72 4.85
CA LYS A 51 18.57 3.35 5.12
C LYS A 51 17.16 3.32 5.70
N ILE A 52 16.86 4.18 6.66
CA ILE A 52 15.53 4.26 7.28
C ILE A 52 14.48 4.63 6.24
N LEU A 53 14.72 5.69 5.48
CA LEU A 53 13.77 6.15 4.46
C LEU A 53 13.61 5.15 3.32
N SER A 54 14.69 4.50 2.89
CA SER A 54 14.63 3.46 1.86
C SER A 54 13.82 2.25 2.31
N HIS A 55 13.93 1.87 3.58
CA HIS A 55 13.11 0.81 4.15
C HIS A 55 11.63 1.21 4.22
N GLN A 56 11.33 2.42 4.64
CA GLN A 56 9.95 2.95 4.64
C GLN A 56 9.36 2.98 3.22
N LYS A 57 10.14 3.36 2.23
CA LYS A 57 9.71 3.34 0.82
C LYS A 57 9.34 1.92 0.36
N LYS A 58 10.12 0.91 0.73
CA LYS A 58 9.81 -0.49 0.41
C LYS A 58 8.50 -0.94 1.05
N LEU A 59 8.29 -0.62 2.32
CA LEU A 59 7.06 -0.96 3.04
C LEU A 59 5.85 -0.25 2.41
N LEU A 60 6.00 1.01 2.04
CA LEU A 60 4.94 1.78 1.40
C LEU A 60 4.59 1.21 0.03
N ARG A 61 5.58 0.84 -0.77
CA ARG A 61 5.37 0.20 -2.07
C ARG A 61 4.60 -1.10 -1.93
N LYS A 62 4.95 -1.93 -0.95
CA LYS A 62 4.22 -3.17 -0.65
C LYS A 62 2.75 -2.89 -0.31
N LYS A 63 2.49 -1.86 0.48
CA LYS A 63 1.11 -1.45 0.80
C LYS A 63 0.34 -0.97 -0.44
N MET A 64 0.99 -0.26 -1.34
CA MET A 64 0.39 0.14 -2.61
C MET A 64 0.01 -1.08 -3.45
N GLU A 65 0.88 -2.08 -3.55
CA GLU A 65 0.60 -3.33 -4.27
C GLU A 65 -0.58 -4.09 -3.65
N GLU A 66 -0.63 -4.19 -2.32
CA GLU A 66 -1.75 -4.80 -1.60
C GLU A 66 -3.07 -4.07 -1.88
N LEU A 67 -3.06 -2.74 -1.89
CA LEU A 67 -4.24 -1.93 -2.22
C LEU A 67 -4.66 -2.07 -3.69
N GLU A 68 -3.70 -2.15 -4.60
CA GLU A 68 -3.99 -2.41 -6.03
C GLU A 68 -4.65 -3.77 -6.21
N ASP A 69 -4.18 -4.80 -5.52
CA ASP A 69 -4.80 -6.13 -5.55
C ASP A 69 -6.24 -6.09 -5.03
N MET A 70 -6.47 -5.39 -3.92
CA MET A 70 -7.82 -5.20 -3.38
C MET A 70 -8.71 -4.43 -4.35
N MET A 71 -8.20 -3.40 -4.99
CA MET A 71 -8.92 -2.63 -6.00
C MET A 71 -9.32 -3.52 -7.16
N GLY A 72 -8.42 -4.36 -7.63
CA GLY A 72 -8.71 -5.34 -8.69
C GLY A 72 -9.84 -6.29 -8.31
N MET A 73 -9.87 -6.76 -7.08
CA MET A 73 -10.94 -7.63 -6.58
C MET A 73 -12.29 -6.92 -6.56
N VAL A 74 -12.32 -5.66 -6.12
CA VAL A 74 -13.54 -4.83 -6.12
C VAL A 74 -14.01 -4.58 -7.56
N GLU A 75 -13.11 -4.21 -8.45
CA GLU A 75 -13.41 -3.99 -9.89
C GLU A 75 -13.98 -5.25 -10.54
N TYR A 76 -13.42 -6.41 -10.24
CA TYR A 76 -13.95 -7.69 -10.69
C TYR A 76 -15.40 -7.90 -10.22
N LYS A 77 -15.69 -7.66 -8.96
CA LYS A 77 -17.05 -7.80 -8.42
C LYS A 77 -18.02 -6.78 -9.00
N ILE A 78 -17.59 -5.57 -9.27
CA ILE A 78 -18.41 -4.57 -9.98
C ILE A 78 -18.76 -5.10 -11.36
N TRP A 79 -17.79 -5.55 -12.13
CA TRP A 79 -18.01 -6.14 -13.45
C TRP A 79 -18.96 -7.34 -13.38
N TYR A 80 -18.76 -8.21 -12.38
CA TYR A 80 -19.59 -9.40 -12.13
C TYR A 80 -21.05 -9.02 -11.98
N TYR A 81 -21.36 -8.09 -11.11
CA TYR A 81 -22.74 -7.68 -10.85
C TYR A 81 -23.33 -6.80 -11.97
N GLU A 82 -22.54 -6.02 -12.64
CA GLU A 82 -22.99 -5.30 -13.84
C GLU A 82 -23.40 -6.28 -14.96
N THR A 83 -22.61 -7.32 -15.15
CA THR A 83 -22.93 -8.40 -16.10
C THR A 83 -24.18 -9.16 -15.68
N ALA A 84 -24.30 -9.50 -14.42
CA ALA A 84 -25.48 -10.15 -13.86
C ALA A 84 -26.73 -9.28 -14.03
N LYS A 85 -26.62 -7.99 -13.79
CA LYS A 85 -27.73 -7.05 -13.97
C LYS A 85 -28.23 -7.01 -15.41
N ARG A 86 -27.34 -6.96 -16.38
CA ARG A 86 -27.70 -6.98 -17.81
C ARG A 86 -28.33 -8.30 -18.23
N ALA A 87 -27.84 -9.41 -17.71
CA ALA A 87 -28.34 -10.76 -18.00
C ALA A 87 -29.59 -11.13 -17.22
N GLY A 88 -29.91 -10.39 -16.16
CA GLY A 88 -31.00 -10.71 -15.23
C GLY A 88 -30.74 -11.89 -14.30
N THR A 89 -29.51 -12.40 -14.25
CA THR A 89 -29.10 -13.54 -13.45
C THR A 89 -27.61 -13.57 -13.19
N THR A 90 -27.20 -14.04 -12.01
CA THR A 90 -25.77 -14.26 -11.68
C THR A 90 -25.19 -15.52 -12.36
N LYS A 91 -26.04 -16.37 -12.93
CA LYS A 91 -25.58 -17.60 -13.63
C LYS A 91 -24.68 -17.30 -14.81
N VAL A 92 -24.89 -16.18 -15.51
CA VAL A 92 -24.08 -15.78 -16.66
C VAL A 92 -22.64 -15.44 -16.26
N PRO A 93 -22.36 -14.47 -15.37
CA PRO A 93 -20.99 -14.23 -14.96
C PRO A 93 -20.39 -15.39 -14.16
N ALA A 94 -21.18 -16.11 -13.38
CA ALA A 94 -20.70 -17.28 -12.63
C ALA A 94 -20.24 -18.43 -13.51
N GLY A 95 -20.80 -18.58 -14.71
CA GLY A 95 -20.41 -19.60 -15.67
C GLY A 95 -19.24 -19.23 -16.59
N MET A 96 -18.75 -17.99 -16.50
CA MET A 96 -17.61 -17.55 -17.31
C MET A 96 -16.29 -18.04 -16.72
N ASP A 97 -15.40 -18.50 -17.60
CA ASP A 97 -14.04 -18.83 -17.21
C ASP A 97 -13.11 -17.63 -17.37
N GLU A 98 -11.87 -17.80 -16.94
CA GLU A 98 -10.85 -16.75 -16.97
C GLU A 98 -10.67 -16.13 -18.35
N THR A 99 -10.79 -16.94 -19.43
CA THR A 99 -10.57 -16.48 -20.81
C THR A 99 -11.67 -15.60 -21.35
N GLU A 100 -12.87 -15.70 -20.78
CA GLU A 100 -14.06 -14.91 -21.17
C GLU A 100 -14.11 -13.54 -20.48
N LEU A 101 -13.26 -13.35 -19.47
CA LEU A 101 -13.15 -12.11 -18.72
C LEU A 101 -12.36 -11.04 -19.47
N PRO A 102 -12.68 -9.74 -19.30
CA PRO A 102 -11.78 -8.68 -19.74
C PRO A 102 -10.38 -8.89 -19.19
N VAL A 103 -9.37 -8.61 -20.02
CA VAL A 103 -7.96 -8.89 -19.66
C VAL A 103 -7.55 -8.26 -18.35
N TYR A 104 -7.98 -7.03 -18.10
CA TYR A 104 -7.62 -6.29 -16.86
C TYR A 104 -8.20 -6.89 -15.57
N LEU A 105 -9.18 -7.79 -15.68
CA LEU A 105 -9.81 -8.45 -14.52
C LEU A 105 -9.27 -9.86 -14.25
N ARG A 106 -8.47 -10.41 -15.15
CA ARG A 106 -8.02 -11.81 -15.04
C ARG A 106 -7.16 -12.08 -13.82
N ASP A 107 -6.25 -11.17 -13.49
CA ASP A 107 -5.40 -11.32 -12.31
C ASP A 107 -6.22 -11.29 -11.02
N ALA A 108 -7.19 -10.40 -10.93
CA ALA A 108 -8.10 -10.32 -9.78
C ALA A 108 -8.96 -11.59 -9.65
N TYR A 109 -9.45 -12.11 -10.76
CA TYR A 109 -10.19 -13.37 -10.80
C TYR A 109 -9.34 -14.53 -10.25
N VAL A 110 -8.11 -14.66 -10.70
CA VAL A 110 -7.19 -15.71 -10.23
C VAL A 110 -6.94 -15.57 -8.74
N HIS A 111 -6.71 -14.35 -8.25
CA HIS A 111 -6.52 -14.08 -6.83
C HIS A 111 -7.72 -14.47 -5.96
N LEU A 112 -8.92 -14.09 -6.39
CA LEU A 112 -10.17 -14.39 -5.67
C LEU A 112 -10.47 -15.88 -5.60
N HIS A 113 -10.07 -16.64 -6.63
CA HIS A 113 -10.33 -18.08 -6.73
C HIS A 113 -9.12 -18.94 -6.32
N ALA A 114 -8.04 -18.30 -5.87
CA ALA A 114 -6.89 -19.03 -5.34
C ALA A 114 -7.25 -19.78 -4.06
N VAL A 115 -6.90 -21.08 -4.01
CA VAL A 115 -7.12 -21.90 -2.82
C VAL A 115 -6.03 -21.58 -1.80
N PRO A 116 -6.39 -21.21 -0.54
CA PRO A 116 -5.40 -20.98 0.50
C PRO A 116 -4.49 -22.20 0.69
N GLY A 117 -3.18 -21.98 0.69
CA GLY A 117 -2.18 -23.04 0.92
C GLY A 117 -1.69 -23.78 -0.31
N LYS A 118 -2.27 -23.57 -1.48
CA LYS A 118 -1.62 -23.96 -2.74
C LYS A 118 -0.78 -22.78 -3.21
N GLY A 119 0.52 -22.85 -2.96
CA GLY A 119 1.45 -21.90 -3.52
C GLY A 119 1.23 -21.80 -5.04
N ARG A 120 1.32 -20.60 -5.58
CA ARG A 120 1.49 -20.43 -7.01
C ARG A 120 2.63 -21.35 -7.42
N LYS A 121 2.34 -22.37 -8.20
CA LYS A 121 3.40 -23.03 -8.94
C LYS A 121 3.91 -21.95 -9.89
N ASP A 122 5.15 -21.56 -9.67
CA ASP A 122 5.87 -20.66 -10.55
C ASP A 122 5.66 -21.13 -11.98
N LEU A 123 5.04 -20.25 -12.73
CA LEU A 123 4.97 -20.42 -14.17
C LEU A 123 6.33 -20.09 -14.76
#